data_8c0b5a25543c2a06c45baf26ffa9a9e4
#
_entry.id   8c0b5a25543c2a06c45baf26ffa9a9e4
#
_cell.length_a   1.000
_cell.length_b   1.000
_cell.length_c   1.000
_cell.angle_alpha   90.00
_cell.angle_beta   90.00
_cell.angle_gamma   90.00
#
_symmetry.space_group_name_H-M   'P 1'
#
loop_
_entity.id
_entity.type
_entity.pdbx_description
1 polymer ?
#
loop_
_entity_poly.entity_id
_entity_poly.type
_entity_poly.pdbx_seq_one_letter_code
_entity_poly.pdbx_strand_id
1 'polypeptide(L)'
;RKVVIMKLETVGLCGARHLMPSELSGGMARRAALARAIVMEPLMIMYDEPFTGLDPISKGVIAKLIRELNQSLGITSIVVSHDVPETCSISDYAYLVGDGRIIGEGTPADVQQSGSEHVRQFMDGLPEGPVPYQYPSKREYLDDLLVGDSA
;
A
#
# COMPACT_ATOMS: atom_id res chain seq x y z
N ARG A 1 1.40 22.49 -22.06
CA ARG A 1 -0.06 22.52 -21.77
C ARG A 1 -0.79 21.29 -22.34
N LYS A 2 -0.56 20.90 -23.60
CA LYS A 2 -1.21 19.72 -24.21
C LYS A 2 -0.89 18.43 -23.45
N VAL A 3 0.38 18.18 -23.13
CA VAL A 3 0.83 16.99 -22.39
C VAL A 3 0.12 16.88 -21.02
N VAL A 4 0.00 17.97 -20.28
CA VAL A 4 -0.70 17.98 -18.99
C VAL A 4 -2.15 17.55 -19.14
N ILE A 5 -2.86 18.07 -20.16
CA ILE A 5 -4.25 17.71 -20.42
C ILE A 5 -4.37 16.21 -20.74
N MET A 6 -3.47 15.68 -21.59
CA MET A 6 -3.45 14.25 -21.93
C MET A 6 -3.23 13.36 -20.70
N LYS A 7 -2.27 13.72 -19.81
CA LYS A 7 -2.02 12.95 -18.59
C LYS A 7 -3.16 13.07 -17.57
N LEU A 8 -3.84 14.23 -17.50
CA LEU A 8 -5.06 14.37 -16.69
C LEU A 8 -6.22 13.53 -17.24
N GLU A 9 -6.35 13.44 -18.56
CA GLU A 9 -7.34 12.58 -19.20
C GLU A 9 -7.10 11.10 -18.87
N THR A 10 -5.85 10.65 -18.94
CA THR A 10 -5.45 9.28 -18.62
C THR A 10 -5.91 8.85 -17.19
N VAL A 11 -5.97 9.78 -16.25
CA VAL A 11 -6.41 9.51 -14.87
C VAL A 11 -7.85 9.97 -14.60
N GLY A 12 -8.60 10.35 -15.63
CA GLY A 12 -10.00 10.77 -15.52
C GLY A 12 -10.20 12.10 -14.78
N LEU A 13 -9.25 13.04 -14.90
CA LEU A 13 -9.30 14.35 -14.24
C LEU A 13 -9.34 15.55 -15.21
N CYS A 14 -9.57 15.33 -16.49
CA CYS A 14 -9.60 16.42 -17.47
C CYS A 14 -10.63 17.51 -17.11
N GLY A 15 -11.80 17.12 -16.61
CA GLY A 15 -12.85 18.05 -16.18
C GLY A 15 -12.47 18.86 -14.92
N ALA A 16 -11.54 18.35 -14.11
CA ALA A 16 -11.09 18.99 -12.87
C ALA A 16 -9.86 19.90 -13.05
N ARG A 17 -9.40 20.12 -14.27
CA ARG A 17 -8.16 20.88 -14.59
C ARG A 17 -8.13 22.32 -14.09
N HIS A 18 -9.27 22.86 -13.69
CA HIS A 18 -9.42 24.24 -13.19
C HIS A 18 -9.41 24.31 -11.67
N LEU A 19 -9.51 23.18 -10.99
CA LEU A 19 -9.53 23.11 -9.53
C LEU A 19 -8.13 23.31 -8.95
N MET A 20 -8.08 23.96 -7.80
CA MET A 20 -6.87 24.05 -7.00
C MET A 20 -6.65 22.72 -6.25
N PRO A 21 -5.41 22.35 -5.88
CA PRO A 21 -5.13 21.13 -5.12
C PRO A 21 -5.96 20.99 -3.84
N SER A 22 -6.27 22.10 -3.16
CA SER A 22 -7.11 22.14 -1.95
C SER A 22 -8.59 21.82 -2.18
N GLU A 23 -9.03 21.86 -3.43
CA GLU A 23 -10.43 21.56 -3.80
C GLU A 23 -10.61 20.11 -4.26
N LEU A 24 -9.52 19.34 -4.34
CA LEU A 24 -9.55 17.95 -4.77
C LEU A 24 -9.98 17.04 -3.61
N SER A 25 -10.86 16.07 -3.89
CA SER A 25 -11.10 14.97 -2.94
C SER A 25 -9.83 14.11 -2.81
N GLY A 26 -9.76 13.27 -1.76
CA GLY A 26 -8.61 12.38 -1.54
C GLY A 26 -8.31 11.49 -2.75
N GLY A 27 -9.34 10.87 -3.35
CA GLY A 27 -9.19 10.07 -4.57
C GLY A 27 -8.76 10.89 -5.79
N MET A 28 -9.26 12.13 -5.94
CA MET A 28 -8.80 13.03 -7.01
C MET A 28 -7.35 13.45 -6.83
N ALA A 29 -6.94 13.74 -5.59
CA ALA A 29 -5.55 14.11 -5.28
C ALA A 29 -4.58 12.96 -5.59
N ARG A 30 -4.94 11.71 -5.26
CA ARG A 30 -4.16 10.52 -5.62
C ARG A 30 -4.04 10.36 -7.14
N ARG A 31 -5.14 10.51 -7.89
CA ARG A 31 -5.11 10.45 -9.35
C ARG A 31 -4.29 11.58 -9.96
N ALA A 32 -4.33 12.80 -9.42
CA ALA A 32 -3.47 13.89 -9.84
C ALA A 32 -1.98 13.60 -9.58
N ALA A 33 -1.65 12.94 -8.47
CA ALA A 33 -0.29 12.48 -8.18
C ALA A 33 0.18 11.43 -9.19
N LEU A 34 -0.69 10.48 -9.61
CA LEU A 34 -0.39 9.54 -10.69
C LEU A 34 -0.12 10.26 -12.01
N ALA A 35 -0.97 11.22 -12.42
CA ALA A 35 -0.75 12.02 -13.61
C ALA A 35 0.60 12.75 -13.59
N ARG A 36 0.97 13.29 -12.42
CA ARG A 36 2.28 13.95 -12.21
C ARG A 36 3.44 12.96 -12.36
N ALA A 37 3.32 11.74 -11.82
CA ALA A 37 4.37 10.74 -11.90
C ALA A 37 4.67 10.30 -13.33
N ILE A 38 3.62 10.18 -14.19
CA ILE A 38 3.77 9.71 -15.58
C ILE A 38 4.09 10.81 -16.58
N VAL A 39 4.15 12.09 -16.17
CA VAL A 39 4.36 13.21 -17.12
C VAL A 39 5.75 13.19 -17.76
N MET A 40 6.74 12.67 -17.05
CA MET A 40 8.14 12.56 -17.50
C MET A 40 8.45 11.23 -18.21
N GLU A 41 7.43 10.39 -18.43
CA GLU A 41 7.57 9.08 -19.07
C GLU A 41 8.68 8.21 -18.43
N PRO A 42 8.59 7.96 -17.12
CA PRO A 42 9.63 7.23 -16.41
C PRO A 42 9.67 5.75 -16.81
N LEU A 43 10.83 5.11 -16.66
CA LEU A 43 10.98 3.66 -16.83
C LEU A 43 10.44 2.88 -15.63
N MET A 44 10.39 3.52 -14.45
CA MET A 44 9.92 2.91 -13.22
C MET A 44 9.18 3.93 -12.36
N ILE A 45 8.12 3.49 -11.69
CA ILE A 45 7.39 4.27 -10.69
C ILE A 45 7.36 3.49 -9.37
N MET A 46 7.63 4.20 -8.28
CA MET A 46 7.45 3.69 -6.92
C MET A 46 6.23 4.36 -6.29
N TYR A 47 5.29 3.55 -5.83
CA TYR A 47 4.09 3.99 -5.13
C TYR A 47 4.24 3.66 -3.65
N ASP A 48 4.18 4.70 -2.82
CA ASP A 48 4.24 4.57 -1.37
C ASP A 48 2.85 4.82 -0.79
N GLU A 49 2.27 3.77 -0.21
CA GLU A 49 0.93 3.76 0.39
C GLU A 49 -0.15 4.42 -0.50
N PRO A 50 -0.33 3.96 -1.75
CA PRO A 50 -1.24 4.63 -2.69
C PRO A 50 -2.72 4.52 -2.28
N PHE A 51 -3.09 3.55 -1.43
CA PHE A 51 -4.47 3.25 -1.04
C PHE A 51 -4.88 3.88 0.29
N THR A 52 -3.92 4.30 1.11
CA THR A 52 -4.15 4.79 2.48
C THR A 52 -5.11 5.99 2.51
N GLY A 53 -6.12 5.91 3.39
CA GLY A 53 -7.10 6.96 3.61
C GLY A 53 -8.17 7.08 2.53
N LEU A 54 -8.27 6.10 1.63
CA LEU A 54 -9.32 6.05 0.61
C LEU A 54 -10.46 5.11 1.01
N ASP A 55 -11.66 5.43 0.54
CA ASP A 55 -12.81 4.52 0.60
C ASP A 55 -12.60 3.31 -0.34
N PRO A 56 -13.34 2.19 -0.16
CA PRO A 56 -13.14 0.98 -0.94
C PRO A 56 -13.30 1.16 -2.46
N ILE A 57 -14.22 2.03 -2.90
CA ILE A 57 -14.43 2.31 -4.33
C ILE A 57 -13.20 3.04 -4.89
N SER A 58 -12.73 4.07 -4.17
CA SER A 58 -11.55 4.84 -4.56
C SER A 58 -10.29 3.99 -4.56
N LYS A 59 -10.11 3.06 -3.61
CA LYS A 59 -9.01 2.08 -3.62
C LYS A 59 -9.02 1.24 -4.90
N GLY A 60 -10.16 0.67 -5.26
CA GLY A 60 -10.31 -0.10 -6.49
C GLY A 60 -9.99 0.69 -7.75
N VAL A 61 -10.41 1.97 -7.81
CA VAL A 61 -10.08 2.87 -8.93
C VAL A 61 -8.58 3.11 -9.04
N ILE A 62 -7.90 3.37 -7.91
CA ILE A 62 -6.43 3.59 -7.91
C ILE A 62 -5.69 2.32 -8.29
N ALA A 63 -6.07 1.15 -7.74
CA ALA A 63 -5.49 -0.13 -8.11
C ALA A 63 -5.59 -0.39 -9.62
N LYS A 64 -6.78 -0.24 -10.17
CA LYS A 64 -7.03 -0.37 -11.61
C LYS A 64 -6.16 0.58 -12.43
N LEU A 65 -6.08 1.86 -12.06
CA LEU A 65 -5.26 2.84 -12.76
C LEU A 65 -3.77 2.49 -12.73
N ILE A 66 -3.23 2.06 -11.57
CA ILE A 66 -1.83 1.62 -11.46
C ILE A 66 -1.58 0.46 -12.45
N ARG A 67 -2.46 -0.53 -12.49
CA ARG A 67 -2.32 -1.68 -13.40
C ARG A 67 -2.40 -1.28 -14.86
N GLU A 68 -3.37 -0.44 -15.23
CA GLU A 68 -3.55 0.05 -16.60
C GLU A 68 -2.36 0.91 -17.06
N LEU A 69 -1.83 1.77 -16.19
CA LEU A 69 -0.64 2.58 -16.49
C LEU A 69 0.60 1.70 -16.68
N ASN A 70 0.80 0.71 -15.81
CA ASN A 70 1.89 -0.24 -15.94
C ASN A 70 1.86 -0.96 -17.30
N GLN A 71 0.70 -1.49 -17.67
CA GLN A 71 0.52 -2.23 -18.92
C GLN A 71 0.63 -1.34 -20.17
N SER A 72 -0.01 -0.17 -20.15
CA SER A 72 -0.06 0.70 -21.32
C SER A 72 1.25 1.43 -21.60
N LEU A 73 2.02 1.72 -20.56
CA LEU A 73 3.31 2.42 -20.68
C LEU A 73 4.51 1.47 -20.69
N GLY A 74 4.30 0.18 -20.39
CA GLY A 74 5.39 -0.81 -20.28
C GLY A 74 6.42 -0.49 -19.19
N ILE A 75 5.98 0.16 -18.09
CA ILE A 75 6.85 0.60 -17.00
C ILE A 75 6.95 -0.45 -15.91
N THR A 76 8.06 -0.45 -15.18
CA THR A 76 8.19 -1.21 -13.93
C THR A 76 7.49 -0.45 -12.80
N SER A 77 6.67 -1.16 -12.01
CA SER A 77 5.96 -0.59 -10.87
C SER A 77 6.35 -1.30 -9.59
N ILE A 78 6.73 -0.53 -8.56
CA ILE A 78 6.93 -1.03 -7.20
C ILE A 78 5.85 -0.39 -6.34
N VAL A 79 5.05 -1.21 -5.65
CA VAL A 79 4.00 -0.73 -4.74
C VAL A 79 4.35 -1.15 -3.33
N VAL A 80 4.50 -0.20 -2.43
CA VAL A 80 4.66 -0.42 -1.00
C VAL A 80 3.33 -0.11 -0.34
N SER A 81 2.74 -1.09 0.32
CA SER A 81 1.44 -0.93 0.99
C SER A 81 1.18 -2.04 2.00
N HIS A 82 0.33 -1.74 2.98
CA HIS A 82 -0.25 -2.71 3.92
C HIS A 82 -1.67 -3.15 3.51
N ASP A 83 -2.22 -2.57 2.45
CA ASP A 83 -3.53 -2.96 1.88
C ASP A 83 -3.36 -4.23 1.02
N VAL A 84 -3.41 -5.40 1.67
CA VAL A 84 -3.13 -6.70 1.04
C VAL A 84 -4.01 -7.01 -0.17
N PRO A 85 -5.37 -6.90 -0.08
CA PRO A 85 -6.25 -7.25 -1.18
C PRO A 85 -5.98 -6.45 -2.45
N GLU A 86 -5.87 -5.13 -2.33
CA GLU A 86 -5.63 -4.21 -3.45
C GLU A 86 -4.26 -4.48 -4.06
N THR A 87 -3.23 -4.62 -3.22
CA THR A 87 -1.85 -4.87 -3.68
C THR A 87 -1.75 -6.20 -4.42
N CYS A 88 -2.29 -7.28 -3.86
CA CYS A 88 -2.30 -8.60 -4.50
C CYS A 88 -3.06 -8.61 -5.83
N SER A 89 -4.14 -7.81 -5.95
CA SER A 89 -4.96 -7.76 -7.17
C SER A 89 -4.23 -7.20 -8.38
N ILE A 90 -3.18 -6.41 -8.17
CA ILE A 90 -2.44 -5.72 -9.24
C ILE A 90 -0.99 -6.17 -9.38
N SER A 91 -0.47 -6.95 -8.44
CA SER A 91 0.93 -7.39 -8.44
C SER A 91 1.14 -8.63 -9.28
N ASP A 92 2.29 -8.71 -9.94
CA ASP A 92 2.77 -9.93 -10.58
C ASP A 92 3.64 -10.75 -9.61
N TYR A 93 4.29 -10.08 -8.64
CA TYR A 93 5.14 -10.67 -7.62
C TYR A 93 5.09 -9.81 -6.35
N ALA A 94 5.16 -10.44 -5.19
CA ALA A 94 5.09 -9.78 -3.89
C ALA A 94 6.24 -10.19 -2.97
N TYR A 95 6.73 -9.24 -2.19
CA TYR A 95 7.65 -9.45 -1.08
C TYR A 95 6.96 -9.01 0.20
N LEU A 96 6.89 -9.89 1.18
CA LEU A 96 6.43 -9.54 2.54
C LEU A 96 7.65 -9.22 3.41
N VAL A 97 7.64 -8.03 3.99
CA VAL A 97 8.73 -7.56 4.85
C VAL A 97 8.25 -7.54 6.30
N GLY A 98 8.99 -8.20 7.17
CA GLY A 98 8.78 -8.21 8.61
C GLY A 98 10.11 -8.28 9.33
N ASP A 99 10.24 -7.63 10.48
CA ASP A 99 11.46 -7.63 11.32
C ASP A 99 12.75 -7.27 10.53
N GLY A 100 12.64 -6.33 9.59
CA GLY A 100 13.75 -5.88 8.77
C GLY A 100 14.25 -6.88 7.72
N ARG A 101 13.49 -7.91 7.41
CA ARG A 101 13.84 -8.96 6.44
C ARG A 101 12.62 -9.38 5.61
N ILE A 102 12.87 -10.08 4.52
CA ILE A 102 11.82 -10.73 3.74
C ILE A 102 11.36 -11.98 4.49
N ILE A 103 10.08 -12.04 4.84
CA ILE A 103 9.44 -13.17 5.53
C ILE A 103 8.66 -14.09 4.59
N GLY A 104 8.38 -13.63 3.38
CA GLY A 104 7.73 -14.38 2.32
C GLY A 104 7.83 -13.66 0.99
N GLU A 105 7.83 -14.43 -0.09
CA GLU A 105 7.87 -13.90 -1.46
C GLU A 105 7.23 -14.87 -2.44
N GLY A 106 6.79 -14.38 -3.58
CA GLY A 106 6.19 -15.17 -4.64
C GLY A 106 5.12 -14.41 -5.41
N THR A 107 4.41 -15.11 -6.28
CA THR A 107 3.17 -14.57 -6.84
C THR A 107 2.13 -14.35 -5.73
N PRO A 108 1.13 -13.49 -5.91
CA PRO A 108 0.05 -13.34 -4.93
C PRO A 108 -0.58 -14.67 -4.50
N ALA A 109 -0.72 -15.63 -5.41
CA ALA A 109 -1.24 -16.95 -5.11
C ALA A 109 -0.29 -17.78 -4.23
N ASP A 110 1.02 -17.74 -4.52
CA ASP A 110 2.03 -18.45 -3.72
C ASP A 110 2.07 -17.91 -2.28
N VAL A 111 2.01 -16.59 -2.14
CA VAL A 111 2.02 -15.93 -0.83
C VAL A 111 0.76 -16.28 -0.03
N GLN A 112 -0.42 -16.27 -0.67
CA GLN A 112 -1.68 -16.65 -0.02
C GLN A 112 -1.71 -18.11 0.41
N GLN A 113 -1.02 -19.00 -0.28
CA GLN A 113 -0.95 -20.43 0.01
C GLN A 113 0.27 -20.80 0.88
N SER A 114 1.03 -19.82 1.33
CA SER A 114 2.23 -20.04 2.13
C SER A 114 1.91 -20.76 3.44
N GLY A 115 2.68 -21.81 3.74
CA GLY A 115 2.62 -22.51 5.03
C GLY A 115 3.29 -21.76 6.19
N SER A 116 3.90 -20.60 5.96
CA SER A 116 4.55 -19.79 7.00
C SER A 116 3.51 -19.12 7.89
N GLU A 117 3.62 -19.32 9.21
CA GLU A 117 2.73 -18.66 10.18
C GLU A 117 2.87 -17.12 10.16
N HIS A 118 4.07 -16.57 9.90
CA HIS A 118 4.30 -15.13 9.77
C HIS A 118 3.56 -14.57 8.55
N VAL A 119 3.64 -15.25 7.42
CA VAL A 119 2.95 -14.85 6.20
C VAL A 119 1.45 -14.90 6.42
N ARG A 120 0.94 -15.98 7.00
CA ARG A 120 -0.48 -16.17 7.28
C ARG A 120 -1.03 -15.12 8.24
N GLN A 121 -0.30 -14.83 9.33
CA GLN A 121 -0.69 -13.76 10.25
C GLN A 121 -0.86 -12.42 9.54
N PHE A 122 0.09 -12.06 8.67
CA PHE A 122 0.04 -10.81 7.93
C PHE A 122 -1.08 -10.80 6.88
N MET A 123 -1.19 -11.86 6.08
CA MET A 123 -2.17 -11.95 4.98
C MET A 123 -3.62 -11.94 5.48
N ASP A 124 -3.87 -12.63 6.59
CA ASP A 124 -5.21 -12.81 7.17
C ASP A 124 -5.52 -11.75 8.25
N GLY A 125 -4.55 -10.88 8.60
CA GLY A 125 -4.71 -9.87 9.63
C GLY A 125 -4.98 -10.45 11.02
N LEU A 126 -4.35 -11.58 11.36
CA LEU A 126 -4.59 -12.28 12.62
C LEU A 126 -3.95 -11.54 13.80
N PRO A 127 -4.69 -11.27 14.90
CA PRO A 127 -4.14 -10.58 16.07
C PRO A 127 -3.13 -11.44 16.82
N GLU A 128 -3.26 -12.76 16.72
CA GLU A 128 -2.36 -13.73 17.35
C GLU A 128 -1.45 -14.38 16.31
N GLY A 129 -0.19 -14.61 16.67
CA GLY A 129 0.80 -15.22 15.79
C GLY A 129 2.23 -14.90 16.17
N PRO A 130 3.20 -15.23 15.30
CA PRO A 130 4.62 -15.00 15.55
C PRO A 130 5.00 -13.54 15.83
N VAL A 131 4.25 -12.58 15.27
CA VAL A 131 4.43 -11.16 15.55
C VAL A 131 3.53 -10.78 16.73
N PRO A 132 4.09 -10.61 17.95
CA PRO A 132 3.28 -10.29 19.12
C PRO A 132 2.81 -8.83 19.05
N TYR A 133 1.54 -8.57 19.41
CA TYR A 133 1.05 -7.20 19.53
C TYR A 133 1.55 -6.50 20.80
N GLN A 134 1.95 -7.28 21.82
CA GLN A 134 2.45 -6.74 23.07
C GLN A 134 3.95 -6.45 22.96
N TYR A 135 4.33 -5.22 23.29
CA TYR A 135 5.73 -4.90 23.50
C TYR A 135 6.22 -5.58 24.79
N PRO A 136 7.32 -6.37 24.76
CA PRO A 136 7.79 -7.08 25.96
C PRO A 136 8.13 -6.07 27.06
N SER A 137 7.48 -6.20 28.21
CA SER A 137 7.81 -5.42 29.40
C SER A 137 9.15 -5.89 29.98
N LYS A 138 9.96 -4.94 30.50
CA LYS A 138 11.14 -5.31 31.30
C LYS A 138 10.67 -6.04 32.56
N ARG A 139 11.40 -7.07 33.02
CA ARG A 139 11.08 -7.79 34.24
C ARG A 139 10.93 -6.87 35.45
N GLU A 140 11.78 -5.85 35.57
CA GLU A 140 11.70 -4.84 36.63
C GLU A 140 10.31 -4.18 36.74
N TYR A 141 9.62 -3.96 35.59
CA TYR A 141 8.29 -3.33 35.59
C TYR A 141 7.19 -4.28 36.12
N LEU A 142 7.33 -5.59 35.92
CA LEU A 142 6.42 -6.58 36.46
C LEU A 142 6.65 -6.77 37.98
N ASP A 143 7.91 -6.73 38.41
CA ASP A 143 8.27 -6.83 39.84
C ASP A 143 7.76 -5.60 40.61
N ASP A 144 7.86 -4.40 40.06
CA ASP A 144 7.31 -3.16 40.65
C ASP A 144 5.77 -3.20 40.79
N LEU A 145 5.07 -3.81 39.85
CA LEU A 145 3.60 -3.98 39.93
C LEU A 145 3.18 -5.03 40.94
N LEU A 146 4.00 -6.08 41.16
CA LEU A 146 3.68 -7.16 42.08
C LEU A 146 4.08 -6.85 43.54
N VAL A 147 5.03 -5.94 43.76
CA VAL A 147 5.47 -5.50 45.10
C VAL A 147 4.55 -4.43 45.70
N GLY A 148 3.72 -3.76 44.86
CA GLY A 148 2.80 -2.70 45.30
C GLY A 148 1.61 -3.13 46.18
N ASP A 149 1.32 -4.42 46.33
CA ASP A 149 0.16 -4.96 47.10
C ASP A 149 0.50 -5.46 48.52
N SER A 150 1.68 -5.15 49.03
CA SER A 150 2.12 -5.61 50.37
C SER A 150 2.53 -4.44 51.31
N ALA A 151 1.67 -3.40 51.38
CA ALA A 151 1.77 -2.34 52.39
C ALA A 151 0.41 -2.05 53.04
#